data_bbb22dba9fe738db9cb6e9f4914ffb35
#
_entry.id   bbb22dba9fe738db9cb6e9f4914ffb35
#
_cell.length_a   1.000
_cell.length_b   1.000
_cell.length_c   1.000
_cell.angle_alpha   90.00
_cell.angle_beta   90.00
_cell.angle_gamma   90.00
#
_symmetry.space_group_name_H-M   'P 1'
#
loop_
_entity.id
_entity.type
_entity.pdbx_description
1 polymer ?
#
loop_
_entity_poly.entity_id
_entity_poly.type
_entity_poly.pdbx_seq_one_letter_code
_entity_poly.pdbx_strand_id
1 'polypeptide(L)'
;PNDEVTQIKKVDVATKEVTTLFESKESIGLRDVLHNETTLVVDRDLSNVRWTLDSAEACYVDVTTGDIHPILEAGTDESYRYVLDAKGGAVLQYSSGEHGFVTQADLIVNFDSKPDEEGHILNLTADFDVEWGDWLVADFQQAVTGVEPQWFDEESFLACASVEGRTVLYRLYLDGRVEKIFDELLHLTGATIISEDELFITYSTTTVPSVLAHLNLKTGAITDLYNPNEAYLAEHIVTTPERFTYKGYDNWDIHGWYMPPVEKADKHAAILYVHGGPQVAYGESFFHEMQALAAKGYGVIMINPRGSNTYGQDFVKSILGDYGNHDFDDLMMGVDYILETHPEVNADQLYVAGGSYGGFMTNWIVTHTDRFRAAVTQRSISNWISFYGTSDIGPFFVEKQLLDDINNPQRLWEMSPVAHAKNAKTPLLVLHGQSDLRCPQEQGEQMYMAMRKNNVPTKMILFPQSSHGLSRQGLPNLRQERLKAITDWFEEYSK
;
A
#
# COMPACT_ATOMS: atom_id res chain seq x y z
N PRO A 1 -13.16 -10.85 -26.17
CA PRO A 1 -13.66 -11.92 -25.34
C PRO A 1 -12.61 -13.04 -25.37
N ASN A 2 -11.98 -13.31 -24.25
CA ASN A 2 -11.12 -14.48 -24.14
C ASN A 2 -12.04 -15.68 -24.00
N ASP A 3 -11.88 -16.69 -24.87
CA ASP A 3 -12.51 -18.00 -24.71
C ASP A 3 -11.75 -18.84 -23.62
N GLU A 4 -11.06 -18.18 -22.70
CA GLU A 4 -10.34 -18.81 -21.61
C GLU A 4 -11.34 -19.27 -20.55
N VAL A 5 -11.20 -20.52 -20.12
CA VAL A 5 -11.98 -21.13 -19.05
C VAL A 5 -11.08 -21.28 -17.85
N THR A 6 -11.49 -20.72 -16.70
CA THR A 6 -10.83 -20.92 -15.42
C THR A 6 -11.30 -22.23 -14.81
N GLN A 7 -10.38 -23.04 -14.29
CA GLN A 7 -10.68 -24.35 -13.70
C GLN A 7 -10.09 -24.46 -12.27
N ILE A 8 -10.89 -24.95 -11.33
CA ILE A 8 -10.43 -25.38 -10.02
C ILE A 8 -10.27 -26.89 -10.06
N LYS A 9 -9.09 -27.38 -9.66
CA LYS A 9 -8.71 -28.80 -9.73
C LYS A 9 -8.28 -29.33 -8.37
N LYS A 10 -8.69 -30.57 -8.07
CA LYS A 10 -8.19 -31.37 -6.95
C LYS A 10 -7.11 -32.30 -7.49
N VAL A 11 -5.99 -32.39 -6.77
CA VAL A 11 -4.89 -33.33 -7.06
C VAL A 11 -4.74 -34.28 -5.89
N ASP A 12 -4.91 -35.57 -6.14
CA ASP A 12 -4.54 -36.58 -5.17
C ASP A 12 -3.01 -36.69 -5.11
N VAL A 13 -2.45 -36.41 -3.93
CA VAL A 13 -0.99 -36.33 -3.76
C VAL A 13 -0.31 -37.71 -3.91
N ALA A 14 -0.98 -38.79 -3.54
CA ALA A 14 -0.45 -40.15 -3.60
C ALA A 14 -0.53 -40.72 -5.02
N THR A 15 -1.69 -40.61 -5.68
CA THR A 15 -1.92 -41.21 -7.00
C THR A 15 -1.53 -40.27 -8.15
N LYS A 16 -1.38 -38.95 -7.89
CA LYS A 16 -1.18 -37.89 -8.87
C LYS A 16 -2.39 -37.71 -9.80
N GLU A 17 -3.53 -38.29 -9.47
CA GLU A 17 -4.75 -38.10 -10.22
C GLU A 17 -5.23 -36.63 -10.08
N VAL A 18 -5.65 -36.06 -11.20
CA VAL A 18 -6.16 -34.66 -11.28
C VAL A 18 -7.62 -34.72 -11.67
N THR A 19 -8.48 -34.16 -10.80
CA THR A 19 -9.92 -34.04 -11.05
C THR A 19 -10.30 -32.55 -11.15
N THR A 20 -11.05 -32.17 -12.19
CA THR A 20 -11.64 -30.84 -12.26
C THR A 20 -12.88 -30.81 -11.36
N LEU A 21 -12.87 -29.93 -10.37
CA LEU A 21 -13.99 -29.74 -9.43
C LEU A 21 -15.02 -28.74 -9.96
N PHE A 22 -14.52 -27.66 -10.56
CA PHE A 22 -15.37 -26.58 -11.08
C PHE A 22 -14.69 -25.89 -12.27
N GLU A 23 -15.48 -25.40 -13.19
CA GLU A 23 -14.99 -24.56 -14.29
C GLU A 23 -15.98 -23.44 -14.62
N SER A 24 -15.45 -22.26 -14.98
CA SER A 24 -16.20 -21.07 -15.31
C SER A 24 -15.60 -20.34 -16.49
N LYS A 25 -16.43 -19.65 -17.26
CA LYS A 25 -15.98 -18.68 -18.28
C LYS A 25 -15.65 -17.32 -17.68
N GLU A 26 -16.06 -17.10 -16.43
CA GLU A 26 -15.68 -15.92 -15.65
C GLU A 26 -14.32 -16.17 -14.99
N SER A 27 -13.61 -15.10 -14.69
CA SER A 27 -12.38 -15.20 -13.91
C SER A 27 -12.76 -15.52 -12.46
N ILE A 28 -12.28 -16.65 -11.95
CA ILE A 28 -12.50 -17.09 -10.57
C ILE A 28 -11.18 -17.35 -9.87
N GLY A 29 -11.10 -17.00 -8.59
CA GLY A 29 -9.98 -17.30 -7.70
C GLY A 29 -10.43 -18.12 -6.49
N LEU A 30 -9.82 -19.27 -6.23
CA LEU A 30 -10.12 -20.06 -5.03
C LEU A 30 -9.63 -19.32 -3.79
N ARG A 31 -10.52 -19.18 -2.79
CA ARG A 31 -10.22 -18.59 -1.48
C ARG A 31 -10.15 -19.64 -0.39
N ASP A 32 -11.15 -20.53 -0.35
CA ASP A 32 -11.24 -21.53 0.70
C ASP A 32 -11.93 -22.80 0.21
N VAL A 33 -11.83 -23.87 0.99
CA VAL A 33 -12.56 -25.13 0.82
C VAL A 33 -13.20 -25.43 2.15
N LEU A 34 -14.56 -25.39 2.22
CA LEU A 34 -15.25 -25.61 3.48
C LEU A 34 -15.12 -27.05 3.96
N HIS A 35 -15.34 -27.28 5.25
CA HIS A 35 -15.15 -28.57 5.91
C HIS A 35 -15.99 -29.73 5.32
N ASN A 36 -17.04 -29.44 4.59
CA ASN A 36 -17.84 -30.47 3.88
C ASN A 36 -17.14 -31.00 2.60
N GLU A 37 -16.01 -30.40 2.19
CA GLU A 37 -15.22 -30.69 0.99
C GLU A 37 -16.01 -30.60 -0.34
N THR A 38 -17.25 -30.20 -0.32
CA THR A 38 -18.12 -30.04 -1.50
C THR A 38 -18.48 -28.58 -1.80
N THR A 39 -18.19 -27.66 -0.87
CA THR A 39 -18.39 -26.24 -1.05
C THR A 39 -17.05 -25.53 -1.12
N LEU A 40 -16.82 -24.81 -2.21
CA LEU A 40 -15.66 -23.92 -2.38
C LEU A 40 -16.09 -22.49 -2.13
N VAL A 41 -15.18 -21.68 -1.61
CA VAL A 41 -15.29 -20.22 -1.61
C VAL A 41 -14.42 -19.68 -2.72
N VAL A 42 -15.00 -18.89 -3.60
CA VAL A 42 -14.30 -18.28 -4.74
C VAL A 42 -14.57 -16.80 -4.81
N ASP A 43 -13.58 -16.03 -5.26
CA ASP A 43 -13.84 -14.70 -5.79
C ASP A 43 -14.22 -14.85 -7.26
N ARG A 44 -15.27 -14.19 -7.68
CA ARG A 44 -15.77 -14.15 -9.04
C ARG A 44 -15.67 -12.72 -9.57
N ASP A 45 -14.98 -12.53 -10.69
CA ASP A 45 -14.92 -11.25 -11.38
C ASP A 45 -16.07 -11.17 -12.39
N LEU A 46 -17.01 -10.26 -12.16
CA LEU A 46 -18.16 -10.00 -13.02
C LEU A 46 -17.87 -8.96 -14.10
N SER A 47 -16.67 -8.35 -14.10
CA SER A 47 -16.35 -7.29 -15.06
C SER A 47 -16.19 -7.85 -16.48
N ASN A 48 -17.09 -7.45 -17.34
CA ASN A 48 -16.91 -7.60 -18.80
C ASN A 48 -15.99 -6.50 -19.38
N VAL A 49 -15.46 -5.63 -18.54
CA VAL A 49 -14.69 -4.43 -18.93
C VAL A 49 -13.47 -4.30 -18.05
N ARG A 50 -12.32 -4.19 -18.67
CA ARG A 50 -10.98 -4.19 -18.07
C ARG A 50 -10.72 -3.11 -17.00
N TRP A 51 -11.64 -2.16 -16.80
CA TRP A 51 -11.45 -0.95 -15.99
C TRP A 51 -12.47 -0.74 -14.87
N THR A 52 -13.32 -1.73 -14.61
CA THR A 52 -14.14 -1.73 -13.40
C THR A 52 -13.52 -2.71 -12.40
N LEU A 53 -12.87 -2.18 -11.36
CA LEU A 53 -12.32 -2.98 -10.27
C LEU A 53 -13.38 -3.41 -9.24
N ASP A 54 -14.60 -2.89 -9.35
CA ASP A 54 -15.66 -2.97 -8.35
C ASP A 54 -16.62 -4.16 -8.59
N SER A 55 -16.25 -5.11 -9.42
CA SER A 55 -17.15 -6.18 -9.85
C SER A 55 -16.76 -7.57 -9.33
N ALA A 56 -15.87 -7.65 -8.36
CA ALA A 56 -15.53 -8.91 -7.72
C ALA A 56 -16.47 -9.18 -6.54
N GLU A 57 -17.04 -10.39 -6.49
CA GLU A 57 -17.84 -10.86 -5.36
C GLU A 57 -17.30 -12.20 -4.85
N ALA A 58 -17.42 -12.46 -3.55
CA ALA A 58 -17.13 -13.75 -2.99
C ALA A 58 -18.39 -14.65 -3.05
N CYS A 59 -18.21 -15.87 -3.54
CA CYS A 59 -19.30 -16.80 -3.78
C CYS A 59 -19.03 -18.16 -3.17
N TYR A 60 -20.10 -18.84 -2.74
CA TYR A 60 -20.08 -20.28 -2.53
C TYR A 60 -20.32 -21.01 -3.86
N VAL A 61 -19.56 -22.08 -4.08
CA VAL A 61 -19.72 -22.99 -5.23
C VAL A 61 -19.94 -24.40 -4.69
N ASP A 62 -21.09 -25.01 -5.00
CA ASP A 62 -21.31 -26.43 -4.75
C ASP A 62 -20.72 -27.24 -5.91
N VAL A 63 -19.65 -27.99 -5.67
CA VAL A 63 -18.98 -28.78 -6.70
C VAL A 63 -19.78 -29.98 -7.18
N THR A 64 -20.88 -30.37 -6.47
CA THR A 64 -21.73 -31.49 -6.82
C THR A 64 -22.84 -31.09 -7.81
N THR A 65 -23.35 -29.88 -7.68
CA THR A 65 -24.42 -29.33 -8.54
C THR A 65 -23.88 -28.36 -9.58
N GLY A 66 -22.73 -27.71 -9.29
CA GLY A 66 -22.19 -26.60 -10.08
C GLY A 66 -22.86 -25.26 -9.80
N ASP A 67 -23.72 -25.17 -8.77
CA ASP A 67 -24.39 -23.93 -8.40
C ASP A 67 -23.41 -22.96 -7.76
N ILE A 68 -23.58 -21.68 -8.09
CA ILE A 68 -22.78 -20.57 -7.55
C ILE A 68 -23.70 -19.52 -6.95
N HIS A 69 -23.42 -19.12 -5.71
CA HIS A 69 -24.23 -18.15 -4.98
C HIS A 69 -23.33 -17.12 -4.31
N PRO A 70 -23.62 -15.79 -4.39
CA PRO A 70 -22.90 -14.80 -3.61
C PRO A 70 -23.05 -15.07 -2.11
N ILE A 71 -22.02 -14.79 -1.33
CA ILE A 71 -22.05 -14.94 0.13
C ILE A 71 -22.93 -13.86 0.74
N LEU A 72 -22.94 -12.66 0.13
CA LEU A 72 -23.75 -11.52 0.53
C LEU A 72 -24.28 -10.84 -0.73
N GLU A 73 -25.54 -10.46 -0.75
CA GLU A 73 -26.11 -9.58 -1.77
C GLU A 73 -25.75 -8.13 -1.42
N ALA A 74 -24.69 -7.61 -2.07
CA ALA A 74 -24.22 -6.26 -1.85
C ALA A 74 -25.02 -5.22 -2.64
N GLY A 75 -25.21 -4.03 -2.07
CA GLY A 75 -25.75 -2.86 -2.77
C GLY A 75 -24.78 -2.30 -3.82
N THR A 76 -25.21 -1.29 -4.57
CA THR A 76 -24.46 -0.75 -5.73
C THR A 76 -23.09 -0.18 -5.35
N ASP A 77 -22.95 0.41 -4.16
CA ASP A 77 -21.71 1.02 -3.68
C ASP A 77 -21.03 0.18 -2.59
N GLU A 78 -21.66 -0.91 -2.20
CA GLU A 78 -21.13 -1.82 -1.19
C GLU A 78 -20.14 -2.80 -1.82
N SER A 79 -19.15 -3.21 -1.02
CA SER A 79 -18.20 -4.25 -1.41
C SER A 79 -17.84 -5.12 -0.22
N TYR A 80 -17.48 -6.37 -0.47
CA TYR A 80 -17.02 -7.26 0.59
C TYR A 80 -15.99 -8.26 0.09
N ARG A 81 -15.22 -8.77 1.02
CA ARG A 81 -14.24 -9.83 0.81
C ARG A 81 -14.44 -10.92 1.87
N TYR A 82 -14.41 -12.17 1.45
CA TYR A 82 -14.40 -13.30 2.37
C TYR A 82 -13.11 -13.31 3.21
N VAL A 83 -13.27 -13.58 4.50
CA VAL A 83 -12.18 -13.63 5.48
C VAL A 83 -12.05 -15.02 6.07
N LEU A 84 -13.09 -15.54 6.72
CA LEU A 84 -13.10 -16.84 7.37
C LEU A 84 -14.47 -17.51 7.25
N ASP A 85 -14.48 -18.86 7.21
CA ASP A 85 -15.69 -19.65 7.44
C ASP A 85 -16.11 -19.53 8.93
N ALA A 86 -17.37 -19.26 9.18
CA ALA A 86 -17.96 -19.22 10.52
C ALA A 86 -19.04 -20.28 10.62
N LYS A 87 -19.28 -20.82 11.83
CA LYS A 87 -20.31 -21.82 12.05
C LYS A 87 -21.70 -21.28 11.67
N GLY A 88 -22.20 -21.68 10.49
CA GLY A 88 -23.47 -21.23 9.95
C GLY A 88 -23.41 -19.92 9.18
N GLY A 89 -22.22 -19.50 8.71
CA GLY A 89 -22.06 -18.29 7.95
C GLY A 89 -20.60 -17.98 7.57
N ALA A 90 -20.28 -16.71 7.40
CA ALA A 90 -18.94 -16.25 7.05
C ALA A 90 -18.57 -14.95 7.76
N VAL A 91 -17.29 -14.79 8.10
CA VAL A 91 -16.70 -13.50 8.44
C VAL A 91 -16.29 -12.82 7.14
N LEU A 92 -16.72 -11.59 6.96
CA LEU A 92 -16.45 -10.77 5.79
C LEU A 92 -15.78 -9.46 6.20
N GLN A 93 -14.89 -8.97 5.36
CA GLN A 93 -14.47 -7.57 5.39
C GLN A 93 -15.39 -6.80 4.45
N TYR A 94 -16.22 -5.91 5.01
CA TYR A 94 -17.32 -5.24 4.33
C TYR A 94 -17.11 -3.73 4.32
N SER A 95 -17.35 -3.10 3.17
CA SER A 95 -17.36 -1.64 3.01
C SER A 95 -18.73 -1.17 2.54
N SER A 96 -19.31 -0.20 3.25
CA SER A 96 -20.58 0.44 2.88
C SER A 96 -20.48 1.32 1.64
N GLY A 97 -19.28 1.69 1.22
CA GLY A 97 -19.07 2.62 0.11
C GLY A 97 -19.47 4.07 0.39
N GLU A 98 -19.82 4.45 1.64
CA GLU A 98 -20.27 5.81 2.00
C GLU A 98 -19.29 6.91 1.53
N HIS A 99 -18.00 6.60 1.58
CA HIS A 99 -16.92 7.49 1.12
C HIS A 99 -16.28 6.99 -0.18
N GLY A 100 -17.04 6.24 -1.00
CA GLY A 100 -16.54 5.61 -2.21
C GLY A 100 -15.42 4.59 -1.93
N PHE A 101 -14.44 4.54 -2.81
CA PHE A 101 -13.32 3.59 -2.75
C PHE A 101 -12.49 3.64 -1.45
N VAL A 102 -12.45 4.78 -0.76
CA VAL A 102 -11.66 4.94 0.48
C VAL A 102 -12.47 4.70 1.75
N THR A 103 -13.69 4.18 1.63
CA THR A 103 -14.46 3.76 2.81
C THR A 103 -13.71 2.64 3.52
N GLN A 104 -13.34 2.87 4.79
CA GLN A 104 -12.74 1.81 5.61
C GLN A 104 -13.72 0.65 5.75
N ALA A 105 -13.19 -0.54 5.65
CA ALA A 105 -14.01 -1.75 5.74
C ALA A 105 -14.14 -2.20 7.19
N ASP A 106 -15.35 -2.61 7.56
CA ASP A 106 -15.64 -3.28 8.82
C ASP A 106 -15.44 -4.80 8.71
N LEU A 107 -15.26 -5.47 9.84
CA LEU A 107 -15.38 -6.91 9.96
C LEU A 107 -16.80 -7.23 10.43
N ILE A 108 -17.54 -7.93 9.57
CA ILE A 108 -18.91 -8.34 9.83
C ILE A 108 -19.00 -9.87 9.86
N VAL A 109 -19.98 -10.40 10.56
CA VAL A 109 -20.38 -11.82 10.45
C VAL A 109 -21.73 -11.87 9.76
N ASN A 110 -21.78 -12.58 8.66
CA ASN A 110 -23.02 -12.94 8.01
C ASN A 110 -23.40 -14.37 8.46
N PHE A 111 -24.39 -14.48 9.35
CA PHE A 111 -25.02 -15.74 9.74
C PHE A 111 -26.16 -15.99 8.76
N ASP A 112 -26.33 -17.17 8.24
CA ASP A 112 -27.33 -17.56 7.26
C ASP A 112 -27.01 -17.14 5.81
N SER A 113 -26.09 -17.89 5.23
CA SER A 113 -25.76 -17.82 3.81
C SER A 113 -26.76 -18.54 2.89
N LYS A 114 -28.04 -18.71 3.32
CA LYS A 114 -29.08 -19.28 2.47
C LYS A 114 -29.81 -18.17 1.73
N PRO A 115 -30.00 -18.31 0.39
CA PRO A 115 -30.59 -17.26 -0.45
C PRO A 115 -31.99 -16.79 -0.07
N ASP A 116 -32.72 -17.54 0.79
CA ASP A 116 -34.15 -17.37 1.08
C ASP A 116 -34.46 -16.85 2.48
N GLU A 117 -33.45 -16.56 3.32
CA GLU A 117 -33.66 -16.05 4.68
C GLU A 117 -32.95 -14.69 4.82
N GLU A 118 -33.64 -13.69 5.42
CA GLU A 118 -33.02 -12.42 5.79
C GLU A 118 -31.80 -12.71 6.71
N GLY A 119 -30.61 -12.63 6.16
CA GLY A 119 -29.37 -12.93 6.86
C GLY A 119 -29.21 -12.05 8.10
N HIS A 120 -28.76 -12.64 9.19
CA HIS A 120 -28.42 -11.91 10.41
C HIS A 120 -26.98 -11.41 10.27
N ILE A 121 -26.82 -10.13 9.91
CA ILE A 121 -25.51 -9.50 9.83
C ILE A 121 -25.20 -8.84 11.16
N LEU A 122 -24.06 -9.20 11.74
CA LEU A 122 -23.50 -8.55 12.92
C LEU A 122 -22.23 -7.80 12.53
N ASN A 123 -22.24 -6.47 12.65
CA ASN A 123 -21.02 -5.68 12.49
C ASN A 123 -20.23 -5.75 13.80
N LEU A 124 -19.03 -6.35 13.75
CA LEU A 124 -18.17 -6.53 14.92
C LEU A 124 -17.34 -5.27 15.22
N THR A 125 -17.17 -4.39 14.24
CA THR A 125 -16.18 -3.31 14.31
C THR A 125 -16.71 -1.92 14.00
N ALA A 126 -18.05 -1.74 14.01
CA ALA A 126 -18.71 -0.47 13.70
C ALA A 126 -18.23 0.74 14.54
N ASP A 127 -17.75 0.49 15.75
CA ASP A 127 -17.27 1.54 16.66
C ASP A 127 -15.74 1.76 16.56
N PHE A 128 -15.07 1.13 15.58
CA PHE A 128 -13.62 1.19 15.41
C PHE A 128 -13.26 1.97 14.14
N ASP A 129 -12.58 3.11 14.32
CA ASP A 129 -12.01 3.90 13.22
C ASP A 129 -10.57 3.46 12.94
N VAL A 130 -10.42 2.23 12.45
CA VAL A 130 -9.13 1.62 12.10
C VAL A 130 -9.19 0.94 10.74
N GLU A 131 -8.04 0.81 10.08
CA GLU A 131 -7.91 0.08 8.83
C GLU A 131 -7.51 -1.38 9.10
N TRP A 132 -8.45 -2.31 8.90
CA TRP A 132 -8.20 -3.75 9.06
C TRP A 132 -7.29 -4.29 7.97
N GLY A 133 -6.28 -5.05 8.38
CA GLY A 133 -5.23 -5.58 7.52
C GLY A 133 -3.91 -4.83 7.64
N ASP A 134 -2.95 -5.19 6.77
CA ASP A 134 -1.62 -4.59 6.71
C ASP A 134 -1.56 -3.56 5.57
N TRP A 135 -1.43 -2.29 5.92
CA TRP A 135 -1.37 -1.15 4.99
C TRP A 135 -0.02 -0.43 5.02
N LEU A 136 0.97 -1.01 5.70
CA LEU A 136 2.29 -0.42 5.77
C LEU A 136 3.10 -0.72 4.51
N VAL A 137 3.79 0.28 3.99
CA VAL A 137 4.71 0.08 2.88
C VAL A 137 6.08 -0.30 3.36
N ALA A 138 6.68 -1.26 2.67
CA ALA A 138 8.08 -1.65 2.81
C ALA A 138 8.64 -2.05 1.44
N ASP A 139 9.95 -2.12 1.33
CA ASP A 139 10.62 -2.59 0.11
C ASP A 139 11.27 -3.96 0.29
N PHE A 140 11.13 -4.56 1.46
CA PHE A 140 11.77 -5.81 1.85
C PHE A 140 10.79 -7.00 1.92
N GLN A 141 9.56 -6.80 2.36
CA GLN A 141 8.53 -7.84 2.49
C GLN A 141 7.67 -7.97 1.23
N GLN A 142 8.28 -8.27 0.10
CA GLN A 142 7.53 -8.52 -1.13
C GLN A 142 6.90 -9.90 -1.12
N ALA A 143 5.76 -10.18 -1.38
CA ALA A 143 5.06 -11.46 -1.37
C ALA A 143 4.73 -11.99 0.05
N VAL A 144 4.65 -11.10 1.03
CA VAL A 144 3.98 -11.39 2.31
C VAL A 144 2.55 -10.88 2.23
N THR A 145 1.62 -11.63 2.81
CA THR A 145 0.20 -11.30 2.82
C THR A 145 -0.24 -10.51 4.06
N GLY A 146 0.68 -10.31 5.00
CA GLY A 146 0.37 -9.75 6.32
C GLY A 146 -0.13 -10.81 7.29
N VAL A 147 -0.75 -10.35 8.40
CA VAL A 147 -1.36 -11.24 9.38
C VAL A 147 -2.76 -11.62 8.88
N GLU A 148 -2.92 -12.87 8.49
CA GLU A 148 -4.22 -13.39 8.09
C GLU A 148 -5.08 -13.71 9.32
N PRO A 149 -6.39 -13.44 9.29
CA PRO A 149 -7.32 -13.82 10.36
C PRO A 149 -7.32 -15.33 10.59
N GLN A 150 -7.39 -15.75 11.85
CA GLN A 150 -7.39 -17.16 12.28
C GLN A 150 -8.27 -17.35 13.50
N TRP A 151 -8.98 -18.47 13.60
CA TRP A 151 -9.77 -18.82 14.78
C TRP A 151 -8.86 -19.15 15.98
N PHE A 152 -9.11 -18.54 17.15
CA PHE A 152 -8.63 -19.01 18.44
C PHE A 152 -9.44 -20.21 18.93
N ASP A 153 -10.76 -20.12 18.77
CA ASP A 153 -11.78 -21.09 19.14
C ASP A 153 -13.05 -20.89 18.28
N GLU A 154 -14.17 -21.57 18.59
CA GLU A 154 -15.42 -21.47 17.83
C GLU A 154 -16.12 -20.10 17.94
N GLU A 155 -15.69 -19.22 18.86
CA GLU A 155 -16.35 -17.97 19.20
C GLU A 155 -15.49 -16.72 18.97
N SER A 156 -14.18 -16.90 18.72
CA SER A 156 -13.26 -15.76 18.59
C SER A 156 -12.12 -16.01 17.61
N PHE A 157 -11.69 -14.95 16.94
CA PHE A 157 -10.61 -14.99 15.96
C PHE A 157 -9.61 -13.84 16.10
N LEU A 158 -8.39 -14.10 15.61
CA LEU A 158 -7.32 -13.12 15.46
C LEU A 158 -7.62 -12.22 14.27
N ALA A 159 -7.47 -10.91 14.44
CA ALA A 159 -7.41 -9.95 13.36
C ALA A 159 -6.28 -8.95 13.57
N CYS A 160 -5.80 -8.37 12.48
CA CYS A 160 -4.77 -7.34 12.47
C CYS A 160 -5.35 -6.03 11.92
N ALA A 161 -4.98 -4.91 12.52
CA ALA A 161 -5.25 -3.59 11.98
C ALA A 161 -3.97 -2.77 11.89
N SER A 162 -3.93 -1.85 10.92
CA SER A 162 -2.86 -0.86 10.80
C SER A 162 -3.27 0.43 11.51
N VAL A 163 -2.47 0.87 12.48
CA VAL A 163 -2.77 2.03 13.33
C VAL A 163 -1.53 2.91 13.47
N GLU A 164 -1.61 4.15 13.02
CA GLU A 164 -0.55 5.15 13.13
C GLU A 164 0.86 4.63 12.77
N GLY A 165 0.97 3.90 11.67
CA GLY A 165 2.23 3.38 11.16
C GLY A 165 2.77 2.12 11.85
N ARG A 166 1.94 1.38 12.58
CA ARG A 166 2.26 0.06 13.16
C ARG A 166 1.11 -0.91 12.96
N THR A 167 1.37 -2.18 13.13
CA THR A 167 0.36 -3.24 13.09
C THR A 167 -0.01 -3.67 14.49
N VAL A 168 -1.31 -3.79 14.76
CA VAL A 168 -1.89 -4.07 16.08
C VAL A 168 -2.74 -5.35 15.97
N LEU A 169 -2.63 -6.27 16.95
CA LEU A 169 -3.44 -7.47 16.97
C LEU A 169 -4.65 -7.32 17.89
N TYR A 170 -5.76 -7.79 17.38
CA TYR A 170 -7.04 -7.85 18.08
C TYR A 170 -7.56 -9.28 18.13
N ARG A 171 -8.30 -9.60 19.19
CA ARG A 171 -9.16 -10.77 19.28
C ARG A 171 -10.61 -10.28 19.18
N LEU A 172 -11.31 -10.73 18.15
CA LEU A 172 -12.69 -10.40 17.91
C LEU A 172 -13.57 -11.59 18.27
N TYR A 173 -14.69 -11.32 18.92
CA TYR A 173 -15.63 -12.33 19.37
C TYR A 173 -16.94 -12.22 18.58
N LEU A 174 -17.56 -13.33 18.29
CA LEU A 174 -18.84 -13.37 17.57
C LEU A 174 -20.01 -12.74 18.33
N ASP A 175 -19.82 -12.37 19.60
CA ASP A 175 -20.77 -11.58 20.39
C ASP A 175 -20.58 -10.06 20.27
N GLY A 176 -19.63 -9.60 19.45
CA GLY A 176 -19.33 -8.19 19.20
C GLY A 176 -18.26 -7.60 20.12
N ARG A 177 -17.69 -8.37 21.05
CA ARG A 177 -16.54 -7.88 21.84
C ARG A 177 -15.30 -7.82 20.97
N VAL A 178 -14.49 -6.77 21.15
CA VAL A 178 -13.17 -6.60 20.53
C VAL A 178 -12.15 -6.33 21.61
N GLU A 179 -11.09 -7.12 21.64
CA GLU A 179 -10.00 -7.01 22.60
C GLU A 179 -8.68 -6.74 21.85
N LYS A 180 -8.00 -5.65 22.21
CA LYS A 180 -6.65 -5.39 21.73
C LYS A 180 -5.67 -6.26 22.52
N ILE A 181 -5.01 -7.22 21.85
CA ILE A 181 -4.18 -8.23 22.49
C ILE A 181 -2.68 -8.00 22.33
N PHE A 182 -2.27 -7.17 21.36
CA PHE A 182 -0.87 -6.81 21.18
C PHE A 182 -0.76 -5.46 20.44
N ASP A 183 0.07 -4.52 20.97
CA ASP A 183 0.27 -3.18 20.43
C ASP A 183 1.67 -2.68 20.77
N GLU A 184 2.64 -2.96 19.91
CA GLU A 184 4.03 -2.52 20.02
C GLU A 184 4.48 -1.79 18.74
N LEU A 185 5.55 -0.99 18.85
CA LEU A 185 6.11 -0.24 17.72
C LEU A 185 6.90 -1.16 16.77
N LEU A 186 6.17 -1.95 15.99
CA LEU A 186 6.73 -2.84 14.97
C LEU A 186 5.71 -3.13 13.86
N HIS A 187 6.17 -3.77 12.81
CA HIS A 187 5.38 -4.26 11.70
C HIS A 187 5.29 -5.78 11.75
N LEU A 188 4.15 -6.31 12.16
CA LEU A 188 3.85 -7.74 12.06
C LEU A 188 3.57 -8.11 10.61
N THR A 189 4.33 -9.04 10.07
CA THR A 189 4.20 -9.49 8.67
C THR A 189 3.59 -10.88 8.56
N GLY A 190 3.30 -11.52 9.69
CA GLY A 190 2.60 -12.80 9.77
C GLY A 190 2.41 -13.22 11.22
N ALA A 191 1.38 -14.02 11.48
CA ALA A 191 1.12 -14.64 12.77
C ALA A 191 0.48 -16.01 12.58
N THR A 192 0.76 -16.94 13.50
CA THR A 192 0.10 -18.25 13.58
C THR A 192 -0.18 -18.57 15.03
N ILE A 193 -1.42 -18.91 15.35
CA ILE A 193 -1.87 -19.26 16.69
C ILE A 193 -1.27 -20.61 17.08
N ILE A 194 -0.58 -20.68 18.23
CA ILE A 194 -0.08 -21.91 18.85
C ILE A 194 -1.03 -22.35 19.94
N SER A 195 -1.47 -21.42 20.75
CA SER A 195 -2.42 -21.61 21.84
C SER A 195 -3.19 -20.32 22.11
N GLU A 196 -4.09 -20.32 23.08
CA GLU A 196 -4.83 -19.12 23.51
C GLU A 196 -3.94 -17.92 23.84
N ASP A 197 -2.71 -18.18 24.34
CA ASP A 197 -1.80 -17.15 24.84
C ASP A 197 -0.49 -17.02 24.05
N GLU A 198 -0.31 -17.81 22.99
CA GLU A 198 0.98 -17.89 22.30
C GLU A 198 0.83 -17.92 20.80
N LEU A 199 1.63 -17.09 20.11
CA LEU A 199 1.72 -17.01 18.66
C LEU A 199 3.17 -17.26 18.19
N PHE A 200 3.34 -17.88 17.03
CA PHE A 200 4.50 -17.59 16.19
C PHE A 200 4.20 -16.36 15.37
N ILE A 201 5.15 -15.44 15.28
CA ILE A 201 5.04 -14.21 14.50
C ILE A 201 6.25 -14.04 13.59
N THR A 202 6.03 -13.37 12.47
CA THR A 202 7.11 -12.73 11.72
C THR A 202 6.91 -11.22 11.84
N TYR A 203 8.01 -10.51 12.11
CA TYR A 203 7.94 -9.07 12.28
C TYR A 203 9.17 -8.36 11.70
N SER A 204 9.02 -7.08 11.43
CA SER A 204 10.06 -6.13 11.06
C SER A 204 10.03 -4.94 12.01
N THR A 205 11.16 -4.25 12.13
CA THR A 205 11.25 -2.92 12.74
C THR A 205 11.96 -1.98 11.77
N THR A 206 12.11 -0.74 12.12
CA THR A 206 12.83 0.24 11.28
C THR A 206 14.31 -0.13 11.04
N THR A 207 14.88 -1.03 11.84
CA THR A 207 16.30 -1.44 11.77
C THR A 207 16.49 -2.93 11.52
N VAL A 208 15.43 -3.73 11.57
CA VAL A 208 15.49 -5.18 11.38
C VAL A 208 14.53 -5.60 10.27
N PRO A 209 15.01 -6.21 9.17
CA PRO A 209 14.17 -6.50 8.01
C PRO A 209 13.06 -7.52 8.27
N SER A 210 13.38 -8.62 8.94
CA SER A 210 12.43 -9.70 9.22
C SER A 210 13.01 -10.68 10.23
N VAL A 211 12.18 -11.07 11.21
CA VAL A 211 12.53 -12.06 12.25
C VAL A 211 11.35 -12.99 12.44
N LEU A 212 11.62 -14.28 12.61
CA LEU A 212 10.66 -15.25 13.15
C LEU A 212 10.81 -15.29 14.68
N ALA A 213 9.72 -15.11 15.39
CA ALA A 213 9.71 -15.05 16.86
C ALA A 213 8.51 -15.78 17.46
N HIS A 214 8.61 -16.02 18.75
CA HIS A 214 7.53 -16.46 19.61
C HIS A 214 7.01 -15.23 20.40
N LEU A 215 5.70 -15.01 20.36
CA LEU A 215 5.01 -13.98 21.12
C LEU A 215 4.15 -14.61 22.21
N ASN A 216 4.34 -14.19 23.45
CA ASN A 216 3.45 -14.52 24.56
C ASN A 216 2.47 -13.35 24.79
N LEU A 217 1.19 -13.58 24.51
CA LEU A 217 0.14 -12.55 24.57
C LEU A 217 -0.14 -12.04 26.01
N LYS A 218 0.05 -12.89 27.04
CA LYS A 218 -0.16 -12.48 28.45
C LYS A 218 0.86 -11.47 28.93
N THR A 219 2.08 -11.59 28.46
CA THR A 219 3.20 -10.77 28.94
C THR A 219 3.65 -9.71 27.93
N GLY A 220 3.22 -9.83 26.65
CA GLY A 220 3.74 -9.06 25.53
C GLY A 220 5.18 -9.43 25.14
N ALA A 221 5.77 -10.48 25.75
CA ALA A 221 7.17 -10.83 25.51
C ALA A 221 7.37 -11.46 24.14
N ILE A 222 8.31 -10.90 23.37
CA ILE A 222 8.79 -11.46 22.09
C ILE A 222 10.12 -12.17 22.34
N THR A 223 10.26 -13.38 21.83
CA THR A 223 11.50 -14.16 21.85
C THR A 223 11.88 -14.56 20.43
N ASP A 224 12.96 -14.00 19.92
CA ASP A 224 13.46 -14.31 18.59
C ASP A 224 13.87 -15.76 18.49
N LEU A 225 13.39 -16.42 17.44
CA LEU A 225 13.70 -17.81 17.13
C LEU A 225 14.70 -17.92 15.98
N TYR A 226 14.54 -17.06 14.97
CA TYR A 226 15.41 -17.07 13.80
C TYR A 226 15.42 -15.70 13.10
N ASN A 227 16.63 -15.14 12.93
CA ASN A 227 16.86 -13.92 12.15
C ASN A 227 17.70 -14.29 10.90
N PRO A 228 17.10 -14.36 9.72
CA PRO A 228 17.83 -14.69 8.49
C PRO A 228 18.81 -13.58 8.08
N ASN A 229 18.70 -12.39 8.65
CA ASN A 229 19.51 -11.22 8.32
C ASN A 229 20.60 -10.92 9.37
N GLU A 230 20.81 -11.80 10.36
CA GLU A 230 21.77 -11.58 11.45
C GLU A 230 23.18 -11.33 10.92
N ALA A 231 23.67 -12.16 10.00
CA ALA A 231 24.98 -12.01 9.40
C ALA A 231 25.11 -10.69 8.62
N TYR A 232 24.06 -10.31 7.87
CA TYR A 232 24.05 -9.04 7.14
C TYR A 232 24.11 -7.84 8.10
N LEU A 233 23.29 -7.85 9.14
CA LEU A 233 23.23 -6.77 10.12
C LEU A 233 24.52 -6.65 10.95
N ALA A 234 25.24 -7.74 11.15
CA ALA A 234 26.52 -7.73 11.84
C ALA A 234 27.65 -7.08 11.01
N GLU A 235 27.52 -7.08 9.68
CA GLU A 235 28.53 -6.52 8.76
C GLU A 235 28.15 -5.13 8.22
N HIS A 236 26.90 -4.69 8.39
CA HIS A 236 26.38 -3.44 7.83
C HIS A 236 25.80 -2.55 8.94
N ILE A 237 26.12 -1.27 8.85
CA ILE A 237 25.57 -0.27 9.77
C ILE A 237 24.20 0.17 9.22
N VAL A 238 23.18 0.08 10.07
CA VAL A 238 21.87 0.66 9.84
C VAL A 238 21.64 1.82 10.81
N THR A 239 20.86 2.82 10.40
CA THR A 239 20.51 3.97 11.23
C THR A 239 19.06 3.86 11.69
N THR A 240 18.78 4.30 12.91
CA THR A 240 17.44 4.28 13.49
C THR A 240 16.70 5.56 13.12
N PRO A 241 15.55 5.49 12.44
CA PRO A 241 14.73 6.66 12.22
C PRO A 241 14.15 7.21 13.52
N GLU A 242 14.01 8.52 13.58
CA GLU A 242 13.29 9.23 14.62
C GLU A 242 11.85 9.49 14.17
N ARG A 243 10.87 8.98 14.93
CA ARG A 243 9.46 9.27 14.69
C ARG A 243 9.14 10.67 15.20
N PHE A 244 8.41 11.44 14.40
CA PHE A 244 7.98 12.79 14.76
C PHE A 244 6.52 13.04 14.40
N THR A 245 5.94 14.04 15.05
CA THR A 245 4.60 14.53 14.77
C THR A 245 4.64 16.05 14.71
N TYR A 246 3.98 16.62 13.71
CA TYR A 246 3.86 18.08 13.55
C TYR A 246 2.44 18.45 13.14
N LYS A 247 2.11 19.75 13.23
CA LYS A 247 0.84 20.26 12.77
C LYS A 247 0.93 20.58 11.28
N GLY A 248 0.20 19.82 10.46
CA GLY A 248 0.01 20.06 9.05
C GLY A 248 -1.07 21.10 8.75
N TYR A 249 -1.55 21.13 7.51
CA TYR A 249 -2.62 22.02 7.11
C TYR A 249 -3.87 21.82 7.98
N ASP A 250 -4.60 22.89 8.28
CA ASP A 250 -5.75 22.90 9.19
C ASP A 250 -5.44 22.34 10.60
N ASN A 251 -4.17 22.39 11.03
CA ASN A 251 -3.74 21.97 12.34
C ASN A 251 -3.92 20.47 12.64
N TRP A 252 -3.96 19.62 11.62
CA TRP A 252 -3.99 18.17 11.75
C TRP A 252 -2.66 17.64 12.24
N ASP A 253 -2.69 16.55 13.02
CA ASP A 253 -1.49 15.82 13.40
C ASP A 253 -1.01 14.98 12.22
N ILE A 254 0.18 15.28 11.74
CA ILE A 254 0.84 14.58 10.65
C ILE A 254 2.05 13.86 11.22
N HIS A 255 2.17 12.56 10.91
CA HIS A 255 3.26 11.72 11.37
C HIS A 255 4.34 11.55 10.30
N GLY A 256 5.57 11.42 10.75
CA GLY A 256 6.71 11.14 9.88
C GLY A 256 7.85 10.45 10.62
N TRP A 257 8.82 10.01 9.84
CA TRP A 257 10.07 9.42 10.30
C TRP A 257 11.23 10.16 9.64
N TYR A 258 12.15 10.64 10.44
CA TYR A 258 13.40 11.19 9.98
C TYR A 258 14.52 10.17 10.17
N MET A 259 15.10 9.68 9.10
CA MET A 259 16.22 8.75 9.13
C MET A 259 17.51 9.57 8.97
N PRO A 260 18.33 9.74 10.02
CA PRO A 260 19.58 10.47 9.93
C PRO A 260 20.61 9.69 9.09
N PRO A 261 21.61 10.37 8.48
CA PRO A 261 22.69 9.68 7.79
C PRO A 261 23.52 8.82 8.77
N VAL A 262 24.07 7.72 8.27
CA VAL A 262 24.91 6.80 9.06
C VAL A 262 26.14 7.54 9.60
N GLU A 263 26.81 8.31 8.75
CA GLU A 263 27.94 9.16 9.17
C GLU A 263 27.42 10.56 9.54
N LYS A 264 27.62 10.94 10.80
CA LYS A 264 27.22 12.25 11.27
C LYS A 264 28.17 13.33 10.72
N ALA A 265 27.58 14.40 10.21
CA ALA A 265 28.28 15.61 9.77
C ALA A 265 27.61 16.83 10.39
N ASP A 266 28.36 17.95 10.51
CA ASP A 266 27.81 19.22 11.04
C ASP A 266 26.64 19.72 10.16
N LYS A 267 26.70 19.44 8.87
CA LYS A 267 25.65 19.69 7.90
C LYS A 267 25.58 18.53 6.90
N HIS A 268 24.37 18.12 6.56
CA HIS A 268 24.13 17.11 5.53
C HIS A 268 22.88 17.43 4.69
N ALA A 269 22.83 16.86 3.52
CA ALA A 269 21.69 16.94 2.62
C ALA A 269 20.53 16.06 3.12
N ALA A 270 19.30 16.41 2.74
CA ALA A 270 18.15 15.57 3.05
C ALA A 270 17.24 15.34 1.82
N ILE A 271 16.59 14.19 1.80
CA ILE A 271 15.67 13.76 0.75
C ILE A 271 14.28 13.63 1.36
N LEU A 272 13.32 14.42 0.88
CA LEU A 272 11.89 14.12 1.08
C LEU A 272 11.52 12.93 0.18
N TYR A 273 11.19 11.80 0.76
CA TYR A 273 10.79 10.61 0.00
C TYR A 273 9.30 10.35 0.21
N VAL A 274 8.50 10.51 -0.85
CA VAL A 274 7.05 10.41 -0.79
C VAL A 274 6.61 8.99 -1.19
N HIS A 275 5.80 8.33 -0.34
CA HIS A 275 5.29 6.99 -0.64
C HIS A 275 4.29 6.96 -1.80
N GLY A 276 3.97 5.77 -2.28
CA GLY A 276 2.91 5.53 -3.27
C GLY A 276 1.53 5.46 -2.61
N GLY A 277 0.55 4.99 -3.33
CA GLY A 277 -0.84 4.87 -2.87
C GLY A 277 -1.73 5.92 -3.50
N PRO A 278 -2.26 6.94 -2.76
CA PRO A 278 -1.88 7.41 -1.42
C PRO A 278 -2.36 6.58 -0.23
N GLN A 279 -3.37 5.72 -0.39
CA GLN A 279 -3.97 4.91 0.67
C GLN A 279 -3.06 3.75 1.11
N VAL A 280 -1.90 4.09 1.63
CA VAL A 280 -0.92 3.24 2.35
C VAL A 280 -0.20 4.14 3.35
N ALA A 281 0.72 3.62 4.15
CA ALA A 281 1.49 4.44 5.10
C ALA A 281 2.93 3.94 5.25
N TYR A 282 3.87 4.87 5.48
CA TYR A 282 5.13 4.54 6.15
C TYR A 282 4.84 4.14 7.60
N GLY A 283 5.71 3.33 8.16
CA GLY A 283 5.57 2.88 9.53
C GLY A 283 6.83 2.24 10.10
N GLU A 284 6.64 1.50 11.16
CA GLU A 284 7.68 0.79 11.92
C GLU A 284 8.21 -0.43 11.15
N SER A 285 8.58 -0.25 9.90
CA SER A 285 9.07 -1.29 9.00
C SER A 285 10.45 -0.97 8.44
N PHE A 286 11.24 -2.00 8.18
CA PHE A 286 12.53 -1.85 7.54
C PHE A 286 12.38 -1.40 6.09
N PHE A 287 13.14 -0.37 5.71
CA PHE A 287 13.15 0.13 4.35
C PHE A 287 14.60 0.17 3.83
N HIS A 288 14.98 -0.82 3.04
CA HIS A 288 16.36 -0.98 2.56
C HIS A 288 16.84 0.22 1.73
N GLU A 289 15.99 0.74 0.85
CA GLU A 289 16.32 1.91 0.02
C GLU A 289 16.64 3.14 0.88
N MET A 290 15.88 3.39 1.93
CA MET A 290 16.11 4.52 2.83
C MET A 290 17.41 4.34 3.62
N GLN A 291 17.69 3.12 4.09
CA GLN A 291 18.96 2.78 4.74
C GLN A 291 20.16 2.97 3.79
N ALA A 292 19.99 2.60 2.51
CA ALA A 292 21.05 2.81 1.50
C ALA A 292 21.30 4.29 1.21
N LEU A 293 20.27 5.13 1.20
CA LEU A 293 20.41 6.58 1.06
C LEU A 293 21.07 7.19 2.31
N ALA A 294 20.68 6.75 3.50
CA ALA A 294 21.30 7.17 4.75
C ALA A 294 22.79 6.77 4.82
N ALA A 295 23.16 5.59 4.32
CA ALA A 295 24.56 5.15 4.19
C ALA A 295 25.37 5.99 3.18
N LYS A 296 24.72 6.69 2.26
CA LYS A 296 25.32 7.64 1.32
C LYS A 296 25.44 9.06 1.89
N GLY A 297 25.06 9.27 3.15
CA GLY A 297 25.19 10.56 3.84
C GLY A 297 23.97 11.48 3.72
N TYR A 298 22.83 10.98 3.22
CA TYR A 298 21.59 11.73 3.16
C TYR A 298 20.74 11.51 4.42
N GLY A 299 20.15 12.56 4.99
CA GLY A 299 18.96 12.41 5.81
C GLY A 299 17.77 12.02 4.93
N VAL A 300 16.86 11.17 5.42
CA VAL A 300 15.65 10.81 4.67
C VAL A 300 14.43 11.20 5.49
N ILE A 301 13.57 12.01 4.90
CA ILE A 301 12.31 12.50 5.49
C ILE A 301 11.18 11.70 4.87
N MET A 302 10.51 10.90 5.68
CA MET A 302 9.34 10.09 5.31
C MET A 302 8.13 10.64 6.05
N ILE A 303 7.07 11.00 5.33
CA ILE A 303 5.87 11.62 5.89
C ILE A 303 4.65 10.87 5.38
N ASN A 304 3.64 10.70 6.24
CA ASN A 304 2.31 10.26 5.87
C ASN A 304 1.38 11.49 5.77
N PRO A 305 1.27 12.12 4.60
CA PRO A 305 0.35 13.24 4.42
C PRO A 305 -1.10 12.76 4.49
N ARG A 306 -2.06 13.68 4.60
CA ARG A 306 -3.47 13.34 4.47
C ARG A 306 -3.75 12.51 3.23
N GLY A 307 -4.70 11.59 3.31
CA GLY A 307 -4.94 10.57 2.29
C GLY A 307 -4.17 9.26 2.54
N SER A 308 -3.19 9.24 3.45
CA SER A 308 -2.56 7.98 3.91
C SER A 308 -3.52 7.17 4.77
N ASN A 309 -3.40 5.84 4.72
CA ASN A 309 -4.10 4.94 5.64
C ASN A 309 -3.51 4.99 7.06
N THR A 310 -4.12 4.31 7.99
CA THR A 310 -3.73 4.10 9.40
C THR A 310 -4.08 5.23 10.38
N TYR A 311 -4.75 6.27 9.93
CA TYR A 311 -5.11 7.46 10.72
C TYR A 311 -6.62 7.74 10.77
N GLY A 312 -7.45 6.77 10.45
CA GLY A 312 -8.90 6.85 10.49
C GLY A 312 -9.56 7.36 9.19
N GLN A 313 -10.89 7.24 9.14
CA GLN A 313 -11.68 7.50 7.94
C GLN A 313 -11.58 8.95 7.45
N ASP A 314 -11.61 9.90 8.36
CA ASP A 314 -11.55 11.32 8.00
C ASP A 314 -10.20 11.67 7.36
N PHE A 315 -9.13 11.05 7.82
CA PHE A 315 -7.80 11.28 7.28
C PHE A 315 -7.64 10.71 5.87
N VAL A 316 -8.07 9.47 5.65
CA VAL A 316 -7.92 8.82 4.34
C VAL A 316 -8.81 9.45 3.27
N LYS A 317 -10.05 9.84 3.62
CA LYS A 317 -10.96 10.45 2.63
C LYS A 317 -10.63 11.90 2.26
N SER A 318 -9.82 12.59 3.06
CA SER A 318 -9.54 14.02 2.87
C SER A 318 -8.77 14.36 1.59
N ILE A 319 -8.17 13.36 0.94
CA ILE A 319 -7.45 13.52 -0.34
C ILE A 319 -8.38 13.51 -1.56
N LEU A 320 -9.62 12.99 -1.42
CA LEU A 320 -10.52 12.81 -2.55
C LEU A 320 -10.85 14.14 -3.23
N GLY A 321 -10.56 14.23 -4.52
CA GLY A 321 -10.74 15.44 -5.32
C GLY A 321 -9.78 16.59 -5.02
N ASP A 322 -8.76 16.37 -4.15
CA ASP A 322 -7.87 17.42 -3.63
C ASP A 322 -6.37 17.13 -3.85
N TYR A 323 -6.04 16.23 -4.75
CA TYR A 323 -4.67 15.84 -5.07
C TYR A 323 -3.78 17.02 -5.46
N GLY A 324 -2.64 17.18 -4.80
CA GLY A 324 -1.67 18.25 -5.04
C GLY A 324 -1.98 19.57 -4.33
N ASN A 325 -2.95 19.58 -3.42
CA ASN A 325 -3.33 20.74 -2.63
C ASN A 325 -2.88 20.58 -1.16
N HIS A 326 -3.76 20.11 -0.28
CA HIS A 326 -3.43 20.03 1.15
C HIS A 326 -2.49 18.87 1.51
N ASP A 327 -2.42 17.83 0.71
CA ASP A 327 -1.39 16.80 0.79
C ASP A 327 0.02 17.36 0.48
N PHE A 328 0.11 18.28 -0.49
CA PHE A 328 1.34 19.04 -0.77
C PHE A 328 1.69 19.97 0.41
N ASP A 329 0.71 20.70 0.96
CA ASP A 329 0.95 21.56 2.11
C ASP A 329 1.48 20.80 3.31
N ASP A 330 0.89 19.62 3.64
CA ASP A 330 1.37 18.75 4.71
C ASP A 330 2.85 18.37 4.51
N LEU A 331 3.23 17.96 3.31
CA LEU A 331 4.61 17.61 3.00
C LEU A 331 5.57 18.79 3.14
N MET A 332 5.19 19.99 2.66
CA MET A 332 6.05 21.19 2.76
C MET A 332 6.21 21.65 4.20
N MET A 333 5.14 21.61 5.01
CA MET A 333 5.19 21.92 6.43
C MET A 333 6.04 20.90 7.21
N GLY A 334 6.01 19.63 6.82
CA GLY A 334 6.86 18.61 7.41
C GLY A 334 8.36 18.82 7.11
N VAL A 335 8.69 19.29 5.92
CA VAL A 335 10.08 19.69 5.60
C VAL A 335 10.49 20.90 6.44
N ASP A 336 9.60 21.90 6.64
CA ASP A 336 9.87 23.04 7.51
C ASP A 336 10.11 22.59 8.96
N TYR A 337 9.28 21.68 9.47
CA TYR A 337 9.47 21.10 10.81
C TYR A 337 10.83 20.42 10.98
N ILE A 338 11.27 19.64 9.99
CA ILE A 338 12.60 19.00 10.05
C ILE A 338 13.71 20.06 10.04
N LEU A 339 13.62 21.10 9.23
CA LEU A 339 14.64 22.16 9.21
C LEU A 339 14.70 22.97 10.53
N GLU A 340 13.58 23.09 11.22
CA GLU A 340 13.50 23.77 12.53
C GLU A 340 14.08 22.90 13.66
N THR A 341 13.80 21.59 13.62
CA THR A 341 14.14 20.67 14.72
C THR A 341 15.51 19.98 14.52
N HIS A 342 16.00 19.91 13.27
CA HIS A 342 17.25 19.26 12.90
C HIS A 342 18.18 20.28 12.21
N PRO A 343 18.84 21.16 12.97
CA PRO A 343 19.67 22.21 12.41
C PRO A 343 20.88 21.69 11.62
N GLU A 344 21.23 20.42 11.74
CA GLU A 344 22.25 19.74 10.93
C GLU A 344 21.78 19.49 9.49
N VAL A 345 20.49 19.53 9.17
CA VAL A 345 19.99 19.47 7.80
C VAL A 345 20.29 20.78 7.07
N ASN A 346 20.89 20.65 5.88
CA ASN A 346 21.22 21.80 5.05
C ASN A 346 20.03 22.19 4.16
N ALA A 347 19.39 23.31 4.46
CA ALA A 347 18.23 23.82 3.71
C ALA A 347 18.54 24.09 2.21
N ASP A 348 19.82 24.33 1.86
CA ASP A 348 20.25 24.54 0.47
C ASP A 348 20.53 23.22 -0.28
N GLN A 349 20.43 22.08 0.41
CA GLN A 349 20.68 20.74 -0.14
C GLN A 349 19.50 19.79 0.14
N LEU A 350 18.30 20.23 -0.19
CA LEU A 350 17.10 19.43 -0.15
C LEU A 350 16.84 18.77 -1.49
N TYR A 351 16.45 17.50 -1.45
CA TYR A 351 16.07 16.70 -2.60
C TYR A 351 14.68 16.12 -2.41
N VAL A 352 14.01 15.74 -3.50
CA VAL A 352 12.72 15.07 -3.43
C VAL A 352 12.68 13.84 -4.33
N ALA A 353 12.10 12.77 -3.85
CA ALA A 353 11.89 11.55 -4.62
C ALA A 353 10.55 10.89 -4.24
N GLY A 354 10.02 10.09 -5.16
CA GLY A 354 8.83 9.29 -4.90
C GLY A 354 8.43 8.46 -6.11
N GLY A 355 7.55 7.49 -5.88
CA GLY A 355 7.04 6.61 -6.92
C GLY A 355 5.53 6.47 -6.89
N SER A 356 4.89 6.28 -8.05
CA SER A 356 3.43 6.17 -8.17
C SER A 356 2.77 7.50 -7.75
N TYR A 357 1.87 7.50 -6.75
CA TYR A 357 1.39 8.74 -6.15
C TYR A 357 2.55 9.63 -5.67
N GLY A 358 3.58 9.07 -5.03
CA GLY A 358 4.78 9.83 -4.67
C GLY A 358 5.54 10.38 -5.87
N GLY A 359 5.46 9.72 -7.03
CA GLY A 359 5.96 10.23 -8.31
C GLY A 359 5.11 11.36 -8.86
N PHE A 360 3.78 11.26 -8.78
CA PHE A 360 2.87 12.37 -9.05
C PHE A 360 3.22 13.58 -8.17
N MET A 361 3.35 13.36 -6.87
CA MET A 361 3.66 14.42 -5.91
C MET A 361 5.06 15.02 -6.17
N THR A 362 6.05 14.21 -6.53
CA THR A 362 7.37 14.72 -6.94
C THR A 362 7.27 15.64 -8.17
N ASN A 363 6.50 15.22 -9.19
CA ASN A 363 6.24 16.05 -10.38
C ASN A 363 5.48 17.34 -10.00
N TRP A 364 4.52 17.24 -9.10
CA TRP A 364 3.74 18.37 -8.59
C TRP A 364 4.64 19.36 -7.85
N ILE A 365 5.44 18.88 -6.91
CA ILE A 365 6.37 19.70 -6.13
C ILE A 365 7.32 20.49 -7.05
N VAL A 366 7.99 19.86 -8.01
CA VAL A 366 8.96 20.56 -8.88
C VAL A 366 8.33 21.57 -9.84
N THR A 367 7.00 21.50 -10.02
CA THR A 367 6.24 22.46 -10.84
C THR A 367 5.62 23.59 -10.02
N HIS A 368 5.62 23.49 -8.67
CA HIS A 368 4.99 24.47 -7.77
C HIS A 368 5.99 25.16 -6.82
N THR A 369 7.16 24.59 -6.62
CA THR A 369 8.22 25.22 -5.82
C THR A 369 9.60 24.93 -6.39
N ASP A 370 10.57 25.83 -6.17
CA ASP A 370 12.00 25.65 -6.52
C ASP A 370 12.87 25.37 -5.29
N ARG A 371 12.25 24.91 -4.20
CA ARG A 371 12.90 24.62 -2.92
C ARG A 371 13.93 23.48 -3.01
N PHE A 372 13.70 22.51 -3.91
CA PHE A 372 14.51 21.31 -4.02
C PHE A 372 15.60 21.47 -5.08
N ARG A 373 16.82 21.02 -4.75
CA ARG A 373 17.99 21.14 -5.61
C ARG A 373 17.98 20.18 -6.79
N ALA A 374 17.46 18.98 -6.60
CA ALA A 374 17.16 18.02 -7.65
C ALA A 374 16.03 17.08 -7.21
N ALA A 375 15.42 16.39 -8.18
CA ALA A 375 14.28 15.50 -7.95
C ALA A 375 14.41 14.20 -8.74
N VAL A 376 13.82 13.12 -8.21
CA VAL A 376 13.71 11.82 -8.87
C VAL A 376 12.26 11.33 -8.84
N THR A 377 11.62 11.33 -9.99
CA THR A 377 10.27 10.81 -10.15
C THR A 377 10.29 9.41 -10.74
N GLN A 378 9.52 8.49 -10.16
CA GLN A 378 9.55 7.08 -10.53
C GLN A 378 8.15 6.57 -10.81
N ARG A 379 7.94 5.79 -11.91
CA ARG A 379 6.62 5.19 -12.21
C ARG A 379 5.49 6.16 -11.89
N SER A 380 5.63 7.39 -12.37
CA SER A 380 4.84 8.54 -11.93
C SER A 380 3.62 8.79 -12.82
N ILE A 381 2.75 9.66 -12.32
CA ILE A 381 1.65 10.24 -13.09
C ILE A 381 1.99 11.71 -13.37
N SER A 382 1.74 12.16 -14.60
CA SER A 382 1.97 13.54 -15.01
C SER A 382 0.77 14.20 -15.70
N ASN A 383 -0.13 13.40 -16.27
CA ASN A 383 -1.28 13.85 -17.04
C ASN A 383 -2.51 12.96 -16.79
N TRP A 384 -3.45 13.45 -16.01
CA TRP A 384 -4.66 12.70 -15.66
C TRP A 384 -5.58 12.41 -16.85
N ILE A 385 -5.56 13.26 -17.90
CA ILE A 385 -6.37 13.04 -19.12
C ILE A 385 -5.90 11.76 -19.84
N SER A 386 -4.58 11.63 -20.09
CA SER A 386 -4.06 10.45 -20.76
C SER A 386 -4.04 9.23 -19.84
N PHE A 387 -3.79 9.41 -18.53
CA PHE A 387 -3.87 8.35 -17.53
C PHE A 387 -5.24 7.68 -17.53
N TYR A 388 -6.33 8.45 -17.63
CA TYR A 388 -7.69 7.93 -17.73
C TYR A 388 -7.84 6.88 -18.83
N GLY A 389 -7.24 7.10 -19.99
CA GLY A 389 -7.40 6.23 -21.17
C GLY A 389 -6.32 5.16 -21.35
N THR A 390 -5.21 5.21 -20.59
CA THR A 390 -4.03 4.35 -20.83
C THR A 390 -3.67 3.46 -19.64
N SER A 391 -4.05 3.84 -18.42
CA SER A 391 -3.81 3.04 -17.21
C SER A 391 -4.76 1.85 -17.11
N ASP A 392 -4.30 0.75 -16.50
CA ASP A 392 -5.14 -0.41 -16.17
C ASP A 392 -6.24 -0.09 -15.14
N ILE A 393 -6.11 1.03 -14.41
CA ILE A 393 -7.08 1.55 -13.44
C ILE A 393 -7.56 2.97 -13.78
N GLY A 394 -7.31 3.45 -15.00
CA GLY A 394 -7.49 4.85 -15.37
C GLY A 394 -8.86 5.44 -15.02
N PRO A 395 -9.96 4.95 -15.60
CA PRO A 395 -11.31 5.46 -15.29
C PRO A 395 -11.65 5.31 -13.81
N PHE A 396 -11.44 4.13 -13.25
CA PHE A 396 -11.70 3.86 -11.83
C PHE A 396 -10.98 4.87 -10.93
N PHE A 397 -9.66 5.02 -11.11
CA PHE A 397 -8.86 5.89 -10.24
C PHE A 397 -9.27 7.35 -10.38
N VAL A 398 -9.45 7.85 -11.61
CA VAL A 398 -9.80 9.25 -11.83
C VAL A 398 -11.19 9.56 -11.30
N GLU A 399 -12.18 8.69 -11.55
CA GLU A 399 -13.55 8.93 -11.10
C GLU A 399 -13.70 8.81 -9.57
N LYS A 400 -13.04 7.83 -8.95
CA LYS A 400 -13.18 7.55 -7.51
C LYS A 400 -12.21 8.36 -6.63
N GLN A 401 -11.06 8.78 -7.16
CA GLN A 401 -10.03 9.50 -6.40
C GLN A 401 -10.02 11.00 -6.69
N LEU A 402 -10.12 11.38 -7.97
CA LEU A 402 -10.15 12.80 -8.33
C LEU A 402 -11.58 13.37 -8.36
N LEU A 403 -12.59 12.50 -8.22
CA LEU A 403 -14.01 12.82 -8.28
C LEU A 403 -14.38 13.60 -9.55
N ASP A 404 -13.81 13.16 -10.68
CA ASP A 404 -14.03 13.77 -12.00
C ASP A 404 -13.83 12.73 -13.11
N ASP A 405 -14.17 13.07 -14.33
CA ASP A 405 -14.05 12.17 -15.49
C ASP A 405 -13.50 12.86 -16.73
N ILE A 406 -13.37 12.11 -17.82
CA ILE A 406 -12.86 12.57 -19.10
C ILE A 406 -13.76 13.67 -19.74
N ASN A 407 -14.99 13.85 -19.28
CA ASN A 407 -15.90 14.88 -19.80
C ASN A 407 -15.56 16.28 -19.22
N ASN A 408 -14.72 16.36 -18.18
CA ASN A 408 -14.19 17.60 -17.65
C ASN A 408 -12.65 17.70 -17.82
N PRO A 409 -12.12 17.68 -19.05
CA PRO A 409 -10.69 17.63 -19.30
C PRO A 409 -9.94 18.87 -18.80
N GLN A 410 -10.62 20.00 -18.64
CA GLN A 410 -10.00 21.22 -18.11
C GLN A 410 -9.55 21.04 -16.66
N ARG A 411 -10.41 20.48 -15.80
CA ARG A 411 -10.05 20.21 -14.39
C ARG A 411 -8.97 19.17 -14.28
N LEU A 412 -9.08 18.06 -15.04
CA LEU A 412 -8.04 17.02 -15.07
C LEU A 412 -6.70 17.60 -15.52
N TRP A 413 -6.70 18.53 -16.49
CA TRP A 413 -5.50 19.24 -16.91
C TRP A 413 -4.92 20.10 -15.80
N GLU A 414 -5.72 20.89 -15.12
CA GLU A 414 -5.30 21.76 -14.01
C GLU A 414 -4.71 20.96 -12.84
N MET A 415 -5.20 19.73 -12.58
CA MET A 415 -4.67 18.81 -11.59
C MET A 415 -3.43 18.03 -12.10
N SER A 416 -3.04 18.19 -13.35
CA SER A 416 -1.92 17.45 -13.95
C SER A 416 -0.60 18.21 -13.81
N PRO A 417 0.47 17.61 -13.26
CA PRO A 417 1.78 18.26 -13.12
C PRO A 417 2.32 18.83 -14.43
N VAL A 418 2.09 18.15 -15.55
CA VAL A 418 2.57 18.60 -16.88
C VAL A 418 2.00 19.97 -17.30
N ALA A 419 0.81 20.31 -16.83
CA ALA A 419 0.18 21.61 -17.11
C ALA A 419 0.99 22.79 -16.52
N HIS A 420 1.71 22.53 -15.46
CA HIS A 420 2.49 23.50 -14.69
C HIS A 420 3.99 23.44 -14.97
N ALA A 421 4.44 22.55 -15.85
CA ALA A 421 5.86 22.31 -16.15
C ALA A 421 6.67 23.56 -16.59
N LYS A 422 5.97 24.59 -17.09
CA LYS A 422 6.59 25.90 -17.45
C LYS A 422 7.19 26.62 -16.23
N ASN A 423 6.75 26.31 -15.02
CA ASN A 423 7.22 26.92 -13.78
C ASN A 423 8.45 26.18 -13.22
N ALA A 424 8.70 24.94 -13.66
CA ALA A 424 9.72 24.10 -13.10
C ALA A 424 11.14 24.62 -13.37
N LYS A 425 12.01 24.53 -12.37
CA LYS A 425 13.44 24.84 -12.45
C LYS A 425 14.31 23.70 -11.93
N THR A 426 13.76 22.88 -11.05
CA THR A 426 14.47 21.78 -10.39
C THR A 426 14.85 20.69 -11.37
N PRO A 427 16.14 20.31 -11.50
CA PRO A 427 16.58 19.17 -12.31
C PRO A 427 15.83 17.90 -11.98
N LEU A 428 15.36 17.15 -13.00
CA LEU A 428 14.51 16.00 -12.83
C LEU A 428 15.08 14.74 -13.48
N LEU A 429 15.23 13.66 -12.69
CA LEU A 429 15.43 12.32 -13.20
C LEU A 429 14.10 11.58 -13.25
N VAL A 430 13.77 11.02 -14.42
CA VAL A 430 12.58 10.19 -14.63
C VAL A 430 13.00 8.74 -14.74
N LEU A 431 12.49 7.88 -13.84
CA LEU A 431 12.73 6.42 -13.86
C LEU A 431 11.41 5.69 -14.14
N HIS A 432 11.36 4.86 -15.19
CA HIS A 432 10.12 4.22 -15.60
C HIS A 432 10.31 2.78 -16.10
N GLY A 433 9.42 1.88 -15.68
CA GLY A 433 9.35 0.51 -16.21
C GLY A 433 8.64 0.48 -17.56
N GLN A 434 9.19 -0.23 -18.56
CA GLN A 434 8.59 -0.31 -19.89
C GLN A 434 7.31 -1.16 -19.96
N SER A 435 7.08 -2.01 -18.95
CA SER A 435 5.88 -2.85 -18.83
C SER A 435 4.97 -2.39 -17.69
N ASP A 436 5.06 -1.12 -17.30
CA ASP A 436 4.20 -0.52 -16.29
C ASP A 436 2.83 -0.19 -16.91
N LEU A 437 1.80 -0.94 -16.51
CA LEU A 437 0.42 -0.72 -16.94
C LEU A 437 -0.36 0.14 -15.95
N ARG A 438 0.11 0.24 -14.69
CA ARG A 438 -0.51 1.02 -13.64
C ARG A 438 -0.30 2.52 -13.84
N CYS A 439 0.97 2.91 -14.00
CA CYS A 439 1.37 4.22 -14.47
C CYS A 439 2.08 4.01 -15.82
N PRO A 440 1.38 4.13 -16.95
CA PRO A 440 1.96 3.82 -18.25
C PRO A 440 3.20 4.64 -18.57
N GLN A 441 4.14 4.06 -19.32
CA GLN A 441 5.42 4.68 -19.67
C GLN A 441 5.27 6.11 -20.22
N GLU A 442 4.21 6.36 -20.97
CA GLU A 442 3.93 7.66 -21.59
C GLU A 442 3.76 8.78 -20.55
N GLN A 443 3.37 8.48 -19.32
CA GLN A 443 3.29 9.44 -18.23
C GLN A 443 4.67 10.02 -17.88
N GLY A 444 5.68 9.15 -17.81
CA GLY A 444 7.07 9.59 -17.65
C GLY A 444 7.61 10.35 -18.86
N GLU A 445 7.28 9.89 -20.08
CA GLU A 445 7.68 10.54 -21.33
C GLU A 445 7.11 11.94 -21.46
N GLN A 446 5.83 12.15 -21.12
CA GLN A 446 5.19 13.47 -21.13
C GLN A 446 5.91 14.44 -20.18
N MET A 447 6.18 14.02 -18.95
CA MET A 447 6.89 14.86 -17.99
C MET A 447 8.32 15.16 -18.46
N TYR A 448 9.05 14.15 -18.94
CA TYR A 448 10.38 14.34 -19.52
C TYR A 448 10.38 15.38 -20.65
N MET A 449 9.47 15.26 -21.61
CA MET A 449 9.37 16.17 -22.73
C MET A 449 8.98 17.59 -22.31
N ALA A 450 8.05 17.72 -21.36
CA ALA A 450 7.63 19.01 -20.84
C ALA A 450 8.77 19.75 -20.13
N MET A 451 9.55 19.05 -19.30
CA MET A 451 10.72 19.61 -18.64
C MET A 451 11.82 20.03 -19.64
N ARG A 452 12.12 19.16 -20.62
CA ARG A 452 13.09 19.45 -21.69
C ARG A 452 12.66 20.67 -22.54
N LYS A 453 11.36 20.78 -22.86
CA LYS A 453 10.81 21.93 -23.58
C LYS A 453 11.05 23.24 -22.85
N ASN A 454 11.04 23.21 -21.52
CA ASN A 454 11.26 24.39 -20.67
C ASN A 454 12.74 24.56 -20.28
N ASN A 455 13.66 23.86 -20.92
CA ASN A 455 15.11 23.90 -20.69
C ASN A 455 15.54 23.51 -19.27
N VAL A 456 14.74 22.71 -18.58
CA VAL A 456 15.11 22.14 -17.29
C VAL A 456 16.04 20.95 -17.52
N PRO A 457 17.17 20.84 -16.81
CA PRO A 457 18.03 19.66 -16.88
C PRO A 457 17.23 18.41 -16.53
N THR A 458 17.12 17.47 -17.48
CA THR A 458 16.26 16.29 -17.30
C THR A 458 16.87 15.08 -17.99
N LYS A 459 16.87 13.95 -17.28
CA LYS A 459 17.28 12.65 -17.80
C LYS A 459 16.12 11.66 -17.62
N MET A 460 15.98 10.72 -18.55
CA MET A 460 15.02 9.62 -18.43
C MET A 460 15.76 8.29 -18.57
N ILE A 461 15.42 7.34 -17.71
CA ILE A 461 15.92 5.97 -17.77
C ILE A 461 14.73 5.03 -17.82
N LEU A 462 14.68 4.21 -18.86
CA LEU A 462 13.68 3.17 -19.05
C LEU A 462 14.25 1.81 -18.67
N PHE A 463 13.48 1.06 -17.87
CA PHE A 463 13.86 -0.27 -17.42
C PHE A 463 13.08 -1.33 -18.22
N PRO A 464 13.77 -2.13 -19.05
CA PRO A 464 13.10 -3.11 -19.89
C PRO A 464 12.40 -4.18 -19.04
N GLN A 465 11.25 -4.67 -19.53
CA GLN A 465 10.47 -5.76 -18.91
C GLN A 465 10.07 -5.50 -17.45
N SER A 466 10.18 -4.27 -16.97
CA SER A 466 9.87 -3.90 -15.60
C SER A 466 8.46 -3.35 -15.50
N SER A 467 7.68 -3.93 -14.59
CA SER A 467 6.34 -3.48 -14.23
C SER A 467 6.37 -2.33 -13.21
N HIS A 468 5.21 -1.93 -12.74
CA HIS A 468 5.04 -0.96 -11.64
C HIS A 468 5.79 -1.35 -10.37
N GLY A 469 5.99 -2.63 -10.13
CA GLY A 469 6.71 -3.19 -8.98
C GLY A 469 8.24 -3.18 -9.07
N LEU A 470 8.87 -2.54 -10.06
CA LEU A 470 10.32 -2.57 -10.29
C LEU A 470 11.16 -2.46 -9.01
N SER A 471 10.85 -1.50 -8.13
CA SER A 471 11.63 -1.26 -6.90
C SER A 471 11.60 -2.43 -5.90
N ARG A 472 10.60 -3.28 -5.96
CA ARG A 472 10.34 -4.39 -5.04
C ARG A 472 10.48 -5.76 -5.69
N GLN A 473 9.85 -5.95 -6.84
CA GLN A 473 9.68 -7.24 -7.54
C GLN A 473 10.46 -7.33 -8.86
N GLY A 474 11.15 -6.24 -9.25
CA GLY A 474 11.94 -6.22 -10.47
C GLY A 474 13.18 -7.12 -10.39
N LEU A 475 13.79 -7.38 -11.55
CA LEU A 475 15.04 -8.13 -11.63
C LEU A 475 16.10 -7.48 -10.74
N PRO A 476 16.88 -8.25 -9.96
CA PRO A 476 17.84 -7.73 -8.99
C PRO A 476 18.83 -6.71 -9.57
N ASN A 477 19.37 -6.96 -10.76
CA ASN A 477 20.29 -6.03 -11.43
C ASN A 477 19.60 -4.70 -11.80
N LEU A 478 18.33 -4.73 -12.22
CA LEU A 478 17.59 -3.50 -12.56
C LEU A 478 17.21 -2.71 -11.29
N ARG A 479 16.94 -3.40 -10.18
CA ARG A 479 16.72 -2.76 -8.88
C ARG A 479 18.00 -2.03 -8.41
N GLN A 480 19.17 -2.65 -8.57
CA GLN A 480 20.47 -2.04 -8.25
C GLN A 480 20.74 -0.83 -9.14
N GLU A 481 20.57 -0.95 -10.46
CA GLU A 481 20.74 0.15 -11.41
C GLU A 481 19.80 1.32 -11.12
N ARG A 482 18.56 1.04 -10.72
CA ARG A 482 17.62 2.06 -10.31
C ARG A 482 18.11 2.84 -9.08
N LEU A 483 18.51 2.13 -8.03
CA LEU A 483 19.02 2.77 -6.80
C LEU A 483 20.30 3.56 -7.06
N LYS A 484 21.19 3.00 -7.88
CA LYS A 484 22.40 3.71 -8.32
C LYS A 484 22.07 4.98 -9.10
N ALA A 485 21.09 4.94 -10.00
CA ALA A 485 20.70 6.12 -10.76
C ALA A 485 20.15 7.24 -9.88
N ILE A 486 19.42 6.90 -8.78
CA ILE A 486 18.95 7.87 -7.79
C ILE A 486 20.13 8.55 -7.09
N THR A 487 21.06 7.76 -6.57
CA THR A 487 22.23 8.30 -5.85
C THR A 487 23.15 9.12 -6.76
N ASP A 488 23.46 8.62 -7.97
CA ASP A 488 24.29 9.34 -8.95
C ASP A 488 23.67 10.70 -9.31
N TRP A 489 22.33 10.77 -9.47
CA TRP A 489 21.63 12.01 -9.79
C TRP A 489 21.73 13.04 -8.66
N PHE A 490 21.53 12.63 -7.42
CA PHE A 490 21.67 13.54 -6.30
C PHE A 490 23.11 13.98 -6.08
N GLU A 491 24.10 13.09 -6.28
CA GLU A 491 25.53 13.43 -6.23
C GLU A 491 25.91 14.44 -7.31
N GLU A 492 25.37 14.35 -8.53
CA GLU A 492 25.61 15.30 -9.62
C GLU A 492 25.22 16.74 -9.24
N TYR A 493 24.14 16.89 -8.44
CA TYR A 493 23.60 18.17 -8.00
C TYR A 493 23.96 18.54 -6.55
N SER A 494 24.88 17.83 -5.92
CA SER A 494 25.33 18.11 -4.55
C SER A 494 26.36 19.24 -4.46
N LYS A 495 26.98 19.60 -5.58
CA LYS A 495 28.06 20.58 -5.67
C LYS A 495 27.60 22.01 -5.87
#